data_e625df1aa58dc7a7a76f0ca76a6d3e6c
#
_entry.id   e625df1aa58dc7a7a76f0ca76a6d3e6c
#
_cell.length_a   1.000
_cell.length_b   1.000
_cell.length_c   1.000
_cell.angle_alpha   90.00
_cell.angle_beta   90.00
_cell.angle_gamma   90.00
#
_symmetry.space_group_name_H-M   'P 1'
#
loop_
_entity.id
_entity.type
_entity.pdbx_description
1 polymer ?
#
loop_
_entity_poly.entity_id
_entity_poly.type
_entity_poly.pdbx_seq_one_letter_code
_entity_poly.pdbx_strand_id
1 'polypeptide(L)'
;ISSVLIAVTFLAIAFTLGCERLQRSEIGDATAHYTVDATWPQTPDDLAWDQTPGVTVDSEDNIYVFTRCDPAVRVYKTDGSLLRTWAVEDSNGAHFIRIGPAGNVWAANIKSQTIRKYTPEGKLLLTLGEPGRAGADQGHFDKPTDMAILPSGDIFVSDGYGNRRIVHFDATGKYVNEWGQTGTKPGQFALPHSIVADSHGRLYVADRENARIQVFSTKGKLLAVWNNLITPWGLWISKNDDIWVCGSSVKKKEGENALAILPPEDQLVMKLSRKGTVLLRVPLQMTTDPLGKQGELNWIHGIALDSQGNLYLTDIQGHRAQKFVRQP
;
A
#
# COMPACT_ATOMS: atom_id res chain seq x y z
N ILE A 1 16.11 84.22 -8.71
CA ILE A 1 14.88 83.31 -8.74
C ILE A 1 15.38 82.01 -9.33
N SER A 2 15.76 81.08 -8.42
CA SER A 2 16.26 79.76 -8.77
C SER A 2 15.13 78.70 -8.55
N SER A 3 14.79 78.04 -9.61
CA SER A 3 13.83 76.92 -9.56
C SER A 3 14.60 75.64 -9.24
N VAL A 4 14.25 75.03 -8.11
CA VAL A 4 14.76 73.71 -7.71
C VAL A 4 13.80 72.61 -8.30
N LEU A 5 14.36 71.80 -9.19
CA LEU A 5 13.68 70.64 -9.73
C LEU A 5 13.87 69.45 -8.76
N ILE A 6 12.80 68.96 -8.15
CA ILE A 6 12.83 67.76 -7.33
C ILE A 6 12.52 66.59 -8.26
N ALA A 7 13.52 65.73 -8.50
CA ALA A 7 13.35 64.48 -9.20
C ALA A 7 12.80 63.41 -8.20
N VAL A 8 11.59 62.94 -8.42
CA VAL A 8 10.98 61.82 -7.71
C VAL A 8 11.38 60.56 -8.45
N THR A 9 12.26 59.78 -7.86
CA THR A 9 12.62 58.43 -8.35
C THR A 9 11.56 57.42 -7.89
N PHE A 10 10.76 56.95 -8.82
CA PHE A 10 9.89 55.78 -8.56
C PHE A 10 10.73 54.50 -8.57
N LEU A 11 10.88 53.90 -7.40
CA LEU A 11 11.44 52.56 -7.25
C LEU A 11 10.34 51.53 -7.59
N ALA A 12 10.41 51.00 -8.80
CA ALA A 12 9.52 49.89 -9.20
C ALA A 12 10.00 48.60 -8.52
N ILE A 13 9.30 48.19 -7.48
CA ILE A 13 9.46 46.83 -6.90
C ILE A 13 8.78 45.84 -7.84
N ALA A 14 9.59 45.16 -8.64
CA ALA A 14 9.13 44.04 -9.44
C ALA A 14 8.83 42.85 -8.49
N PHE A 15 7.55 42.63 -8.20
CA PHE A 15 7.10 41.36 -7.65
C PHE A 15 7.26 40.31 -8.73
N THR A 16 8.31 39.50 -8.66
CA THR A 16 8.41 38.27 -9.41
C THR A 16 7.43 37.28 -8.77
N LEU A 17 6.22 37.19 -9.33
CA LEU A 17 5.34 36.06 -9.15
C LEU A 17 6.10 34.84 -9.66
N GLY A 18 6.69 34.08 -8.74
CA GLY A 18 7.17 32.75 -8.99
C GLY A 18 5.97 31.90 -9.40
N CYS A 19 5.82 31.72 -10.70
CA CYS A 19 4.91 30.75 -11.27
C CYS A 19 5.41 29.38 -10.81
N GLU A 20 4.86 28.84 -9.73
CA GLU A 20 5.00 27.41 -9.42
C GLU A 20 4.43 26.66 -10.64
N ARG A 21 5.33 26.27 -11.53
CA ARG A 21 5.02 25.24 -12.53
C ARG A 21 4.63 24.00 -11.75
N LEU A 22 3.32 23.78 -11.63
CA LEU A 22 2.77 22.46 -11.36
C LEU A 22 3.45 21.52 -12.36
N GLN A 23 4.39 20.67 -11.88
CA GLN A 23 4.92 19.58 -12.68
C GLN A 23 3.72 18.71 -13.07
N ARG A 24 3.21 18.93 -14.28
CA ARG A 24 2.44 17.91 -14.97
C ARG A 24 3.39 16.73 -15.10
N SER A 25 3.14 15.66 -14.34
CA SER A 25 3.81 14.39 -14.55
C SER A 25 3.64 14.02 -16.01
N GLU A 26 4.74 13.91 -16.75
CA GLU A 26 4.71 13.34 -18.09
C GLU A 26 4.13 11.93 -17.96
N ILE A 27 2.95 11.74 -18.52
CA ILE A 27 2.31 10.43 -18.61
C ILE A 27 3.05 9.73 -19.75
N GLY A 28 3.94 8.82 -19.41
CA GLY A 28 4.49 7.86 -20.36
C GLY A 28 3.31 7.01 -20.88
N ASP A 29 3.05 7.11 -22.17
CA ASP A 29 1.92 6.44 -22.83
C ASP A 29 2.27 4.97 -23.11
N ALA A 30 2.35 4.16 -22.06
CA ALA A 30 2.47 2.72 -22.16
C ALA A 30 1.21 2.08 -21.55
N THR A 31 0.24 1.76 -22.41
CA THR A 31 -0.91 0.92 -22.06
C THR A 31 -0.48 -0.53 -22.09
N ALA A 32 -0.06 -1.10 -20.95
CA ALA A 32 0.00 -2.54 -20.84
C ALA A 32 -1.43 -3.08 -20.74
N HIS A 33 -1.78 -4.01 -21.60
CA HIS A 33 -3.06 -4.69 -21.54
C HIS A 33 -2.95 -5.88 -20.60
N TYR A 34 -3.95 -6.01 -19.73
CA TYR A 34 -4.11 -7.15 -18.82
C TYR A 34 -5.45 -7.83 -19.09
N THR A 35 -5.45 -9.16 -19.11
CA THR A 35 -6.68 -9.96 -19.22
C THR A 35 -6.82 -10.82 -17.98
N VAL A 36 -8.05 -10.94 -17.46
CA VAL A 36 -8.30 -11.81 -16.30
C VAL A 36 -8.09 -13.29 -16.69
N ASP A 37 -7.42 -14.02 -15.80
CA ASP A 37 -7.34 -15.49 -15.87
C ASP A 37 -8.51 -16.07 -15.09
N ALA A 38 -9.57 -16.45 -15.80
CA ALA A 38 -10.78 -16.97 -15.20
C ALA A 38 -10.60 -18.36 -14.53
N THR A 39 -9.45 -19.01 -14.72
CA THR A 39 -9.13 -20.31 -14.13
C THR A 39 -8.34 -20.20 -12.84
N TRP A 40 -7.91 -18.98 -12.48
CA TRP A 40 -7.15 -18.72 -11.26
C TRP A 40 -8.01 -17.97 -10.22
N PRO A 41 -7.99 -18.36 -8.93
CA PRO A 41 -7.36 -19.54 -8.34
C PRO A 41 -8.29 -20.77 -8.41
N GLN A 42 -7.68 -21.96 -8.41
CA GLN A 42 -8.42 -23.23 -8.30
C GLN A 42 -8.64 -23.55 -6.82
N THR A 43 -9.67 -22.94 -6.25
CA THR A 43 -9.99 -23.10 -4.83
C THR A 43 -10.97 -24.28 -4.68
N PRO A 44 -10.68 -25.25 -3.81
CA PRO A 44 -11.63 -26.32 -3.47
C PRO A 44 -12.95 -25.76 -2.96
N ASP A 45 -14.06 -26.43 -3.26
CA ASP A 45 -15.43 -25.97 -2.93
C ASP A 45 -15.70 -25.87 -1.42
N ASP A 46 -14.94 -26.59 -0.60
CA ASP A 46 -15.01 -26.56 0.86
C ASP A 46 -14.24 -25.39 1.48
N LEU A 47 -13.50 -24.61 0.69
CA LEU A 47 -12.79 -23.40 1.12
C LEU A 47 -13.57 -22.14 0.76
N ALA A 48 -14.46 -21.72 1.64
CA ALA A 48 -15.21 -20.47 1.45
C ALA A 48 -14.31 -19.25 1.31
N TRP A 49 -14.74 -18.27 0.52
CA TRP A 49 -14.12 -16.94 0.45
C TRP A 49 -14.85 -15.96 1.39
N ASP A 50 -14.09 -15.05 1.97
CA ASP A 50 -14.57 -13.88 2.69
C ASP A 50 -13.73 -12.68 2.28
N GLN A 51 -13.86 -11.56 2.96
CA GLN A 51 -13.05 -10.37 2.72
C GLN A 51 -11.56 -10.75 2.57
N THR A 52 -10.99 -10.39 1.43
CA THR A 52 -9.64 -10.81 1.05
C THR A 52 -8.75 -9.59 0.92
N PRO A 53 -8.13 -9.13 2.04
CA PRO A 53 -7.38 -7.87 2.03
C PRO A 53 -5.96 -7.98 1.50
N GLY A 54 -5.30 -9.14 1.57
CA GLY A 54 -3.86 -9.22 1.32
C GLY A 54 -3.44 -10.25 0.29
N VAL A 55 -2.41 -9.90 -0.49
CA VAL A 55 -1.72 -10.82 -1.40
C VAL A 55 -0.24 -10.47 -1.44
N THR A 56 0.60 -11.50 -1.55
CA THR A 56 2.03 -11.36 -1.79
C THR A 56 2.54 -12.54 -2.63
N VAL A 57 3.73 -12.40 -3.23
CA VAL A 57 4.37 -13.41 -4.06
C VAL A 57 5.77 -13.65 -3.54
N ASP A 58 6.19 -14.92 -3.42
CA ASP A 58 7.54 -15.28 -3.02
C ASP A 58 8.51 -15.35 -4.23
N SER A 59 9.76 -15.71 -3.97
CA SER A 59 10.80 -15.80 -5.00
C SER A 59 10.61 -16.96 -5.98
N GLU A 60 9.74 -17.91 -5.67
CA GLU A 60 9.39 -19.08 -6.50
C GLU A 60 8.07 -18.87 -7.26
N ASP A 61 7.54 -17.64 -7.22
CA ASP A 61 6.23 -17.26 -7.77
C ASP A 61 5.05 -18.01 -7.13
N ASN A 62 5.16 -18.43 -5.86
CA ASN A 62 4.01 -18.88 -5.10
C ASN A 62 3.22 -17.67 -4.59
N ILE A 63 1.92 -17.69 -4.75
CA ILE A 63 1.01 -16.61 -4.43
C ILE A 63 0.35 -16.88 -3.07
N TYR A 64 0.64 -16.04 -2.10
CA TYR A 64 0.06 -16.10 -0.75
C TYR A 64 -1.11 -15.12 -0.68
N VAL A 65 -2.30 -15.65 -0.49
CA VAL A 65 -3.53 -14.88 -0.32
C VAL A 65 -3.92 -14.90 1.15
N PHE A 66 -4.23 -13.73 1.70
CA PHE A 66 -4.64 -13.55 3.09
C PHE A 66 -6.10 -13.13 3.14
N THR A 67 -6.95 -13.93 3.79
CA THR A 67 -8.39 -13.74 3.84
C THR A 67 -8.90 -13.75 5.28
N ARG A 68 -10.11 -13.21 5.50
CA ARG A 68 -10.74 -13.09 6.83
C ARG A 68 -11.54 -14.30 7.25
N CYS A 69 -11.33 -15.46 6.61
CA CYS A 69 -11.90 -16.73 7.00
C CYS A 69 -10.80 -17.77 7.22
N ASP A 70 -11.13 -18.90 7.83
CA ASP A 70 -10.19 -20.00 8.04
C ASP A 70 -10.29 -21.05 6.92
N PRO A 71 -9.14 -21.59 6.46
CA PRO A 71 -7.77 -21.17 6.76
C PRO A 71 -7.47 -19.80 6.12
N ALA A 72 -6.86 -18.89 6.91
CA ALA A 72 -6.68 -17.48 6.52
C ALA A 72 -5.59 -17.29 5.47
N VAL A 73 -4.52 -18.07 5.50
CA VAL A 73 -3.47 -18.02 4.47
C VAL A 73 -3.64 -19.19 3.51
N ARG A 74 -3.69 -18.86 2.23
CA ARG A 74 -3.80 -19.79 1.13
C ARG A 74 -2.69 -19.55 0.13
N VAL A 75 -1.96 -20.59 -0.22
CA VAL A 75 -0.81 -20.50 -1.13
C VAL A 75 -1.12 -21.22 -2.42
N TYR A 76 -1.06 -20.52 -3.52
CA TYR A 76 -1.34 -21.02 -4.86
C TYR A 76 -0.09 -20.95 -5.74
N LYS A 77 -0.04 -21.79 -6.75
CA LYS A 77 0.90 -21.63 -7.87
C LYS A 77 0.35 -20.63 -8.89
N THR A 78 1.20 -20.24 -9.82
CA THR A 78 0.82 -19.35 -10.93
C THR A 78 -0.23 -19.96 -11.85
N ASP A 79 -0.35 -21.31 -11.93
CA ASP A 79 -1.39 -22.02 -12.67
C ASP A 79 -2.74 -22.11 -11.93
N GLY A 80 -2.79 -21.64 -10.68
CA GLY A 80 -3.97 -21.63 -9.83
C GLY A 80 -4.09 -22.82 -8.87
N SER A 81 -3.24 -23.84 -8.98
CA SER A 81 -3.28 -24.99 -8.09
C SER A 81 -2.96 -24.60 -6.64
N LEU A 82 -3.78 -25.07 -5.70
CA LEU A 82 -3.59 -24.83 -4.27
C LEU A 82 -2.43 -25.69 -3.75
N LEU A 83 -1.42 -25.06 -3.16
CA LEU A 83 -0.26 -25.75 -2.59
C LEU A 83 -0.48 -26.14 -1.13
N ARG A 84 -0.94 -25.18 -0.32
CA ARG A 84 -1.13 -25.35 1.12
C ARG A 84 -1.98 -24.23 1.70
N THR A 85 -2.48 -24.49 2.89
CA THR A 85 -3.22 -23.50 3.70
C THR A 85 -2.79 -23.61 5.15
N TRP A 86 -2.94 -22.51 5.91
CA TRP A 86 -2.87 -22.56 7.37
C TRP A 86 -3.75 -21.49 8.02
N ALA A 87 -4.20 -21.80 9.24
CA ALA A 87 -4.95 -20.86 10.06
C ALA A 87 -4.02 -19.85 10.73
N VAL A 88 -4.53 -18.66 10.98
CA VAL A 88 -3.92 -17.68 11.88
C VAL A 88 -4.92 -17.36 12.98
N GLU A 89 -4.40 -16.99 14.13
CA GLU A 89 -5.24 -16.52 15.22
C GLU A 89 -5.93 -15.19 14.82
N ASP A 90 -7.22 -15.05 15.13
CA ASP A 90 -8.05 -13.88 14.77
C ASP A 90 -8.08 -13.59 13.26
N SER A 91 -8.26 -14.60 12.41
CA SER A 91 -8.29 -14.47 10.94
C SER A 91 -9.16 -13.33 10.45
N ASN A 92 -10.29 -13.04 11.13
CA ASN A 92 -11.21 -11.96 10.80
C ASN A 92 -10.62 -10.53 10.95
N GLY A 93 -9.41 -10.42 11.48
CA GLY A 93 -8.60 -9.20 11.53
C GLY A 93 -7.52 -9.12 10.46
N ALA A 94 -7.43 -10.09 9.54
CA ALA A 94 -6.45 -10.11 8.47
C ALA A 94 -6.43 -8.79 7.71
N HIS A 95 -5.20 -8.28 7.39
CA HIS A 95 -5.03 -7.05 6.63
C HIS A 95 -3.98 -7.22 5.53
N PHE A 96 -2.71 -6.89 5.72
CA PHE A 96 -1.69 -7.15 4.71
C PHE A 96 -0.81 -8.36 5.06
N ILE A 97 -0.28 -8.99 4.02
CA ILE A 97 0.67 -10.09 4.08
C ILE A 97 1.89 -9.76 3.21
N ARG A 98 3.10 -10.09 3.67
CA ARG A 98 4.36 -9.83 2.97
C ARG A 98 5.30 -11.03 3.09
N ILE A 99 6.15 -11.20 2.07
CA ILE A 99 7.31 -12.10 2.17
C ILE A 99 8.54 -11.25 2.48
N GLY A 100 9.19 -11.55 3.59
CA GLY A 100 10.46 -10.90 3.94
C GLY A 100 11.64 -11.47 3.14
N PRO A 101 12.80 -10.79 3.11
CA PRO A 101 13.97 -11.19 2.33
C PRO A 101 14.48 -12.60 2.61
N ALA A 102 14.23 -13.12 3.80
CA ALA A 102 14.60 -14.49 4.21
C ALA A 102 13.50 -15.54 3.89
N GLY A 103 12.48 -15.19 3.09
CA GLY A 103 11.39 -16.09 2.72
C GLY A 103 10.31 -16.28 3.79
N ASN A 104 10.43 -15.65 4.96
CA ASN A 104 9.41 -15.72 6.01
C ASN A 104 8.18 -14.91 5.62
N VAL A 105 7.03 -15.40 6.06
CA VAL A 105 5.73 -14.75 5.86
C VAL A 105 5.44 -13.80 7.02
N TRP A 106 5.07 -12.58 6.71
CA TRP A 106 4.69 -11.57 7.68
C TRP A 106 3.24 -11.16 7.46
N ALA A 107 2.47 -11.04 8.53
CA ALA A 107 1.05 -10.72 8.48
C ALA A 107 0.68 -9.62 9.48
N ALA A 108 -0.04 -8.61 8.99
CA ALA A 108 -0.68 -7.60 9.82
C ALA A 108 -2.09 -8.02 10.18
N ASN A 109 -2.46 -7.83 11.44
CA ASN A 109 -3.80 -8.12 11.91
C ASN A 109 -4.35 -6.95 12.73
N ILE A 110 -5.41 -6.33 12.21
CA ILE A 110 -6.01 -5.12 12.78
C ILE A 110 -6.88 -5.37 14.01
N LYS A 111 -7.34 -6.61 14.23
CA LYS A 111 -8.14 -6.97 15.41
C LYS A 111 -7.27 -7.45 16.56
N SER A 112 -6.31 -8.33 16.27
CA SER A 112 -5.35 -8.75 17.31
C SER A 112 -4.30 -7.70 17.64
N GLN A 113 -4.25 -6.57 16.91
CA GLN A 113 -3.29 -5.45 17.17
C GLN A 113 -1.83 -5.90 16.99
N THR A 114 -1.55 -6.84 16.06
CA THR A 114 -0.24 -7.47 15.95
C THR A 114 0.31 -7.49 14.53
N ILE A 115 1.64 -7.53 14.44
CA ILE A 115 2.38 -7.99 13.27
C ILE A 115 3.02 -9.32 13.65
N ARG A 116 2.80 -10.36 12.85
CA ARG A 116 3.31 -11.71 13.11
C ARG A 116 4.20 -12.20 11.98
N LYS A 117 5.28 -12.90 12.36
CA LYS A 117 6.21 -13.57 11.44
C LYS A 117 6.00 -15.08 11.52
N TYR A 118 5.91 -15.73 10.36
CA TYR A 118 5.75 -17.19 10.23
C TYR A 118 6.82 -17.78 9.32
N THR A 119 7.05 -19.09 9.43
CA THR A 119 7.69 -19.85 8.35
C THR A 119 6.76 -19.92 7.13
N PRO A 120 7.25 -20.30 5.94
CA PRO A 120 6.38 -20.53 4.78
C PRO A 120 5.29 -21.59 5.01
N GLU A 121 5.48 -22.48 5.98
CA GLU A 121 4.53 -23.54 6.37
C GLU A 121 3.54 -23.10 7.47
N GLY A 122 3.63 -21.85 7.95
CA GLY A 122 2.70 -21.29 8.92
C GLY A 122 3.11 -21.44 10.40
N LYS A 123 4.35 -21.86 10.71
CA LYS A 123 4.82 -21.88 12.11
C LYS A 123 5.12 -20.45 12.56
N LEU A 124 4.49 -20.02 13.66
CA LEU A 124 4.74 -18.70 14.27
C LEU A 124 6.18 -18.60 14.80
N LEU A 125 6.88 -17.51 14.44
CA LEU A 125 8.27 -17.23 14.82
C LEU A 125 8.41 -15.99 15.70
N LEU A 126 7.60 -14.95 15.46
CA LEU A 126 7.68 -13.67 16.20
C LEU A 126 6.29 -13.00 16.20
N THR A 127 5.98 -12.32 17.30
CA THR A 127 4.84 -11.42 17.40
C THR A 127 5.33 -10.06 17.88
N LEU A 128 4.98 -9.00 17.15
CA LEU A 128 5.11 -7.61 17.56
C LEU A 128 3.72 -7.09 17.93
N GLY A 129 3.64 -6.32 19.00
CA GLY A 129 2.37 -5.92 19.62
C GLY A 129 1.89 -6.96 20.64
N GLU A 130 0.98 -6.56 21.51
CA GLU A 130 0.32 -7.45 22.51
C GLU A 130 -1.06 -7.86 21.95
N PRO A 131 -1.31 -9.18 21.79
CA PRO A 131 -2.57 -9.66 21.21
C PRO A 131 -3.80 -9.11 21.95
N GLY A 132 -4.73 -8.49 21.18
CA GLY A 132 -5.98 -7.95 21.70
C GLY A 132 -5.87 -6.62 22.45
N ARG A 133 -4.67 -6.07 22.61
CA ARG A 133 -4.45 -4.83 23.33
C ARG A 133 -4.01 -3.69 22.40
N ALA A 134 -4.88 -2.71 22.20
CA ALA A 134 -4.53 -1.49 21.48
C ALA A 134 -3.72 -0.54 22.36
N GLY A 135 -2.77 0.19 21.76
CA GLY A 135 -1.97 1.21 22.44
C GLY A 135 -1.08 1.99 21.50
N ALA A 136 -0.44 3.04 22.01
CA ALA A 136 0.41 3.94 21.24
C ALA A 136 1.86 3.97 21.75
N ASP A 137 2.22 3.15 22.73
CA ASP A 137 3.58 3.04 23.23
C ASP A 137 4.45 2.14 22.34
N GLN A 138 5.68 1.88 22.76
CA GLN A 138 6.68 1.12 22.01
C GLN A 138 6.34 -0.37 21.80
N GLY A 139 5.46 -0.92 22.66
CA GLY A 139 5.07 -2.34 22.65
C GLY A 139 3.72 -2.62 22.04
N HIS A 140 2.94 -1.59 21.68
CA HIS A 140 1.56 -1.74 21.23
C HIS A 140 1.30 -1.03 19.91
N PHE A 141 0.28 -1.51 19.20
CA PHE A 141 -0.30 -0.88 18.00
C PHE A 141 -1.78 -0.58 18.23
N ASP A 142 -2.36 0.27 17.38
CA ASP A 142 -3.79 0.41 17.25
C ASP A 142 -4.21 0.19 15.79
N LYS A 143 -4.54 -1.04 15.47
CA LYS A 143 -4.91 -1.54 14.13
C LYS A 143 -3.80 -1.32 13.10
N PRO A 144 -2.64 -2.01 13.25
CA PRO A 144 -1.54 -1.93 12.31
C PRO A 144 -1.97 -2.46 10.94
N THR A 145 -1.60 -1.75 9.88
CA THR A 145 -2.11 -2.02 8.54
C THR A 145 -1.18 -2.89 7.69
N ASP A 146 0.12 -2.57 7.66
CA ASP A 146 1.10 -3.21 6.78
C ASP A 146 2.51 -3.15 7.37
N MET A 147 3.47 -3.85 6.75
CA MET A 147 4.87 -3.80 7.15
C MET A 147 5.81 -3.91 5.95
N ALA A 148 6.95 -3.23 6.02
CA ALA A 148 8.07 -3.42 5.11
C ALA A 148 9.24 -4.04 5.87
N ILE A 149 9.87 -5.06 5.29
CA ILE A 149 11.02 -5.75 5.87
C ILE A 149 12.23 -5.52 4.96
N LEU A 150 13.28 -4.93 5.51
CA LEU A 150 14.52 -4.67 4.78
C LEU A 150 15.42 -5.92 4.69
N PRO A 151 16.40 -5.97 3.78
CA PRO A 151 17.41 -7.01 3.74
C PRO A 151 18.25 -7.12 5.02
N SER A 152 18.39 -6.03 5.79
CA SER A 152 19.01 -6.02 7.13
C SER A 152 18.17 -6.77 8.17
N GLY A 153 16.90 -7.03 7.91
CA GLY A 153 15.93 -7.56 8.84
C GLY A 153 15.14 -6.49 9.60
N ASP A 154 15.48 -5.20 9.44
CA ASP A 154 14.71 -4.10 10.03
C ASP A 154 13.25 -4.13 9.53
N ILE A 155 12.32 -3.82 10.43
CA ILE A 155 10.89 -3.92 10.23
C ILE A 155 10.27 -2.54 10.41
N PHE A 156 9.54 -2.08 9.41
CA PHE A 156 8.79 -0.82 9.44
C PHE A 156 7.31 -1.12 9.37
N VAL A 157 6.57 -0.76 10.41
CA VAL A 157 5.13 -1.03 10.53
C VAL A 157 4.36 0.25 10.32
N SER A 158 3.37 0.23 9.42
CA SER A 158 2.34 1.26 9.37
C SER A 158 1.26 0.97 10.40
N ASP A 159 1.26 1.72 11.50
CA ASP A 159 0.28 1.66 12.57
C ASP A 159 -0.85 2.66 12.26
N GLY A 160 -1.70 2.25 11.28
CA GLY A 160 -2.39 3.19 10.43
C GLY A 160 -3.76 3.64 10.93
N TYR A 161 -4.68 2.74 11.31
CA TYR A 161 -6.06 3.12 11.59
C TYR A 161 -6.22 3.92 12.89
N GLY A 162 -5.51 3.55 13.94
CA GLY A 162 -5.61 4.24 15.24
C GLY A 162 -4.54 5.31 15.42
N ASN A 163 -3.26 4.95 15.34
CA ASN A 163 -2.16 5.82 15.77
C ASN A 163 -1.60 6.72 14.66
N ARG A 164 -1.76 6.36 13.38
CA ARG A 164 -1.31 7.16 12.22
C ARG A 164 0.19 7.49 12.26
N ARG A 165 0.99 6.47 12.54
CA ARG A 165 2.46 6.55 12.64
C ARG A 165 3.12 5.40 11.87
N ILE A 166 4.42 5.51 11.64
CA ILE A 166 5.30 4.42 11.23
C ILE A 166 6.19 4.07 12.42
N VAL A 167 6.28 2.79 12.75
CA VAL A 167 7.11 2.28 13.86
C VAL A 167 8.23 1.41 13.29
N HIS A 168 9.46 1.65 13.72
CA HIS A 168 10.66 0.92 13.32
C HIS A 168 11.11 -0.02 14.42
N PHE A 169 11.30 -1.28 14.07
CA PHE A 169 11.92 -2.32 14.90
C PHE A 169 13.17 -2.85 14.20
N ASP A 170 14.17 -3.26 14.99
CA ASP A 170 15.32 -3.97 14.45
C ASP A 170 14.97 -5.43 14.07
N ALA A 171 15.93 -6.16 13.51
CA ALA A 171 15.77 -7.55 13.06
C ALA A 171 15.35 -8.53 14.17
N THR A 172 15.55 -8.17 15.44
CA THR A 172 15.16 -8.97 16.62
C THR A 172 13.74 -8.66 17.09
N GLY A 173 13.11 -7.61 16.55
CA GLY A 173 11.81 -7.10 16.98
C GLY A 173 11.89 -6.10 18.13
N LYS A 174 13.09 -5.56 18.44
CA LYS A 174 13.25 -4.50 19.42
C LYS A 174 12.91 -3.14 18.80
N TYR A 175 12.11 -2.34 19.50
CA TYR A 175 11.79 -0.97 19.11
C TYR A 175 13.05 -0.10 18.93
N VAL A 176 13.07 0.66 17.85
CA VAL A 176 14.15 1.60 17.51
C VAL A 176 13.65 3.04 17.57
N ASN A 177 12.66 3.39 16.76
CA ASN A 177 12.05 4.72 16.73
C ASN A 177 10.68 4.69 16.03
N GLU A 178 10.02 5.84 16.00
CA GLU A 178 8.78 6.04 15.27
C GLU A 178 8.67 7.48 14.75
N TRP A 179 7.79 7.70 13.78
CA TRP A 179 7.46 9.03 13.28
C TRP A 179 6.06 9.07 12.69
N GLY A 180 5.55 10.30 12.52
CA GLY A 180 4.22 10.56 12.02
C GLY A 180 3.25 10.90 13.14
N GLN A 181 2.19 11.57 12.75
CA GLN A 181 1.04 11.93 13.57
C GLN A 181 -0.15 12.23 12.67
N THR A 182 -1.34 12.30 13.24
CA THR A 182 -2.56 12.65 12.48
C THR A 182 -2.44 14.02 11.81
N GLY A 183 -2.80 14.09 10.53
CA GLY A 183 -2.90 15.35 9.82
C GLY A 183 -2.70 15.25 8.30
N THR A 184 -2.69 16.42 7.66
CA THR A 184 -2.61 16.58 6.20
C THR A 184 -1.29 17.18 5.73
N LYS A 185 -0.47 17.73 6.63
CA LYS A 185 0.83 18.33 6.28
C LYS A 185 1.84 17.24 5.88
N PRO A 186 2.90 17.57 5.11
CA PRO A 186 4.01 16.66 4.85
C PRO A 186 4.58 16.06 6.14
N GLY A 187 4.80 14.74 6.17
CA GLY A 187 5.24 14.00 7.34
C GLY A 187 4.12 13.62 8.34
N GLN A 188 2.92 14.15 8.18
CA GLN A 188 1.72 13.72 8.91
C GLN A 188 0.93 12.71 8.08
N PHE A 189 0.03 11.95 8.70
CA PHE A 189 -0.78 10.93 8.03
C PHE A 189 -2.27 11.10 8.38
N ALA A 190 -3.12 10.96 7.37
CA ALA A 190 -4.54 10.70 7.59
C ALA A 190 -4.79 9.20 7.80
N LEU A 191 -4.15 8.37 6.97
CA LEU A 191 -4.17 6.91 7.12
C LEU A 191 -2.99 6.28 6.38
N PRO A 192 -1.86 5.97 7.06
CA PRO A 192 -0.78 5.18 6.47
C PRO A 192 -1.25 3.73 6.33
N HIS A 193 -1.71 3.38 5.12
CA HIS A 193 -2.44 2.14 4.86
C HIS A 193 -1.56 1.00 4.36
N SER A 194 -0.55 1.31 3.56
CA SER A 194 0.41 0.34 3.06
C SER A 194 1.82 0.94 3.05
N ILE A 195 2.83 0.08 3.21
CA ILE A 195 4.24 0.47 3.23
C ILE A 195 5.11 -0.56 2.50
N VAL A 196 6.01 -0.07 1.63
CA VAL A 196 7.03 -0.90 0.98
C VAL A 196 8.39 -0.19 1.01
N ALA A 197 9.47 -0.97 0.83
CA ALA A 197 10.83 -0.44 0.80
C ALA A 197 11.51 -0.77 -0.53
N ASP A 198 12.29 0.17 -1.08
CA ASP A 198 13.15 -0.10 -2.23
C ASP A 198 14.52 -0.68 -1.82
N SER A 199 15.29 -1.15 -2.81
CA SER A 199 16.62 -1.73 -2.61
C SER A 199 17.64 -0.73 -2.02
N HIS A 200 17.31 0.57 -2.00
CA HIS A 200 18.14 1.65 -1.46
C HIS A 200 17.71 2.08 -0.05
N GLY A 201 16.75 1.39 0.56
CA GLY A 201 16.25 1.69 1.90
C GLY A 201 15.33 2.91 1.97
N ARG A 202 14.68 3.31 0.85
CA ARG A 202 13.60 4.29 0.92
C ARG A 202 12.28 3.59 1.16
N LEU A 203 11.49 4.17 2.05
CA LEU A 203 10.17 3.69 2.43
C LEU A 203 9.10 4.50 1.70
N TYR A 204 8.19 3.82 1.04
CA TYR A 204 7.05 4.41 0.35
C TYR A 204 5.80 4.08 1.15
N VAL A 205 5.08 5.11 1.61
CA VAL A 205 3.90 4.98 2.46
C VAL A 205 2.67 5.50 1.73
N ALA A 206 1.70 4.64 1.55
CA ALA A 206 0.38 5.00 1.03
C ALA A 206 -0.40 5.75 2.13
N ASP A 207 -0.42 7.06 2.07
CA ASP A 207 -1.23 7.91 2.96
C ASP A 207 -2.62 8.10 2.34
N ARG A 208 -3.43 7.02 2.47
CA ARG A 208 -4.65 6.77 1.71
C ARG A 208 -5.63 7.92 1.74
N GLU A 209 -6.01 8.37 2.94
CA GLU A 209 -7.04 9.40 3.10
C GLU A 209 -6.55 10.81 2.76
N ASN A 210 -5.25 11.00 2.57
CA ASN A 210 -4.67 12.19 1.98
C ASN A 210 -4.44 12.07 0.47
N ALA A 211 -4.82 10.94 -0.17
CA ALA A 211 -4.65 10.64 -1.59
C ALA A 211 -3.22 10.93 -2.09
N ARG A 212 -2.22 10.43 -1.35
CA ARG A 212 -0.81 10.65 -1.66
C ARG A 212 0.07 9.46 -1.25
N ILE A 213 1.26 9.42 -1.82
CA ILE A 213 2.36 8.56 -1.35
C ILE A 213 3.44 9.47 -0.76
N GLN A 214 3.91 9.16 0.43
CA GLN A 214 5.02 9.85 1.07
C GLN A 214 6.25 8.95 1.09
N VAL A 215 7.42 9.50 0.79
CA VAL A 215 8.68 8.78 0.72
C VAL A 215 9.57 9.21 1.88
N PHE A 216 10.09 8.24 2.63
CA PHE A 216 10.95 8.48 3.79
C PHE A 216 12.27 7.71 3.68
N SER A 217 13.28 8.18 4.38
CA SER A 217 14.43 7.35 4.72
C SER A 217 14.09 6.41 5.89
N THR A 218 14.93 5.40 6.12
CA THR A 218 14.83 4.50 7.29
C THR A 218 14.96 5.21 8.64
N LYS A 219 15.42 6.48 8.65
CA LYS A 219 15.50 7.33 9.85
C LYS A 219 14.26 8.23 10.03
N GLY A 220 13.21 8.03 9.24
CA GLY A 220 11.98 8.83 9.31
C GLY A 220 12.08 10.22 8.67
N LYS A 221 13.19 10.55 7.97
CA LYS A 221 13.30 11.83 7.24
C LYS A 221 12.42 11.77 5.98
N LEU A 222 11.50 12.71 5.84
CA LEU A 222 10.69 12.88 4.64
C LEU A 222 11.59 13.27 3.46
N LEU A 223 11.48 12.55 2.35
CA LEU A 223 12.27 12.74 1.14
C LEU A 223 11.44 13.31 -0.02
N ALA A 224 10.18 12.86 -0.14
CA ALA A 224 9.27 13.33 -1.19
C ALA A 224 7.80 13.12 -0.78
N VAL A 225 6.91 13.86 -1.45
CA VAL A 225 5.46 13.67 -1.36
C VAL A 225 4.90 13.67 -2.79
N TRP A 226 4.16 12.61 -3.16
CA TRP A 226 3.52 12.46 -4.45
C TRP A 226 2.01 12.62 -4.27
N ASN A 227 1.51 13.80 -4.56
CA ASN A 227 0.11 14.16 -4.34
C ASN A 227 -0.74 13.89 -5.57
N ASN A 228 -2.02 13.60 -5.34
CA ASN A 228 -3.08 13.61 -6.36
C ASN A 228 -2.85 12.68 -7.56
N LEU A 229 -2.08 11.59 -7.38
CA LEU A 229 -1.89 10.58 -8.42
C LEU A 229 -3.02 9.54 -8.37
N ILE A 230 -3.30 9.05 -7.17
CA ILE A 230 -4.24 7.98 -6.88
C ILE A 230 -4.65 8.10 -5.41
N THR A 231 -5.81 7.60 -5.02
CA THR A 231 -6.12 7.23 -3.64
C THR A 231 -5.51 5.85 -3.39
N PRO A 232 -4.32 5.74 -2.75
CA PRO A 232 -3.55 4.50 -2.72
C PRO A 232 -4.02 3.57 -1.60
N TRP A 233 -4.27 2.30 -1.92
CA TRP A 233 -4.70 1.30 -0.93
C TRP A 233 -3.59 0.30 -0.65
N GLY A 234 -3.12 -0.43 -1.67
CA GLY A 234 -2.02 -1.36 -1.57
C GLY A 234 -0.81 -0.92 -2.40
N LEU A 235 0.37 -1.17 -1.88
CA LEU A 235 1.64 -0.96 -2.57
C LEU A 235 2.35 -2.30 -2.78
N TRP A 236 3.06 -2.40 -3.89
CA TRP A 236 4.01 -3.46 -4.18
C TRP A 236 5.26 -2.85 -4.79
N ILE A 237 6.41 -3.47 -4.58
CA ILE A 237 7.65 -3.02 -5.19
C ILE A 237 8.24 -4.14 -6.06
N SER A 238 8.60 -3.82 -7.30
CA SER A 238 9.23 -4.76 -8.21
C SER A 238 10.73 -4.90 -7.94
N LYS A 239 11.36 -5.93 -8.50
CA LYS A 239 12.82 -6.12 -8.43
C LYS A 239 13.62 -4.95 -9.02
N ASN A 240 13.00 -4.12 -9.87
CA ASN A 240 13.61 -2.93 -10.47
C ASN A 240 13.29 -1.65 -9.68
N ASP A 241 12.77 -1.76 -8.47
CA ASP A 241 12.32 -0.66 -7.62
C ASP A 241 11.21 0.22 -8.23
N ASP A 242 10.44 -0.29 -9.18
CA ASP A 242 9.22 0.37 -9.60
C ASP A 242 8.13 0.14 -8.57
N ILE A 243 7.41 1.21 -8.23
CA ILE A 243 6.36 1.17 -7.23
C ILE A 243 5.03 0.91 -7.94
N TRP A 244 4.41 -0.21 -7.63
CA TRP A 244 3.06 -0.53 -8.06
C TRP A 244 2.08 -0.16 -6.96
N VAL A 245 0.98 0.44 -7.34
CA VAL A 245 -0.07 0.89 -6.42
C VAL A 245 -1.43 0.52 -6.97
N CYS A 246 -2.24 -0.10 -6.15
CA CYS A 246 -3.66 -0.29 -6.44
C CYS A 246 -4.49 0.69 -5.62
N GLY A 247 -5.65 1.09 -6.19
CA GLY A 247 -6.51 2.07 -5.55
C GLY A 247 -7.63 2.54 -6.45
N SER A 248 -8.01 3.80 -6.28
CA SER A 248 -9.03 4.47 -7.09
C SER A 248 -8.57 5.88 -7.47
N SER A 249 -9.26 6.49 -8.43
CA SER A 249 -9.08 7.90 -8.73
C SER A 249 -9.27 8.76 -7.49
N VAL A 250 -8.56 9.89 -7.46
CA VAL A 250 -8.60 10.80 -6.32
C VAL A 250 -9.97 11.47 -6.24
N LYS A 251 -10.63 11.32 -5.09
CA LYS A 251 -11.84 12.06 -4.75
C LYS A 251 -11.47 13.34 -4.00
N LYS A 252 -12.11 14.43 -4.38
CA LYS A 252 -12.04 15.66 -3.59
C LYS A 252 -12.85 15.49 -2.32
N LYS A 253 -12.22 15.78 -1.19
CA LYS A 253 -12.86 15.84 0.12
C LYS A 253 -13.00 17.30 0.51
N GLU A 254 -14.16 17.68 1.02
CA GLU A 254 -14.46 19.05 1.38
C GLU A 254 -14.65 19.18 2.90
N GLY A 255 -14.19 20.31 3.47
CA GLY A 255 -14.43 20.71 4.84
C GLY A 255 -13.88 19.74 5.89
N GLU A 256 -14.65 19.56 6.97
CA GLU A 256 -14.28 18.72 8.12
C GLU A 256 -14.14 17.24 7.80
N ASN A 257 -14.68 16.79 6.66
CA ASN A 257 -14.59 15.40 6.20
C ASN A 257 -13.30 15.10 5.41
N ALA A 258 -12.30 15.97 5.44
CA ALA A 258 -11.05 15.77 4.70
C ALA A 258 -10.30 14.48 5.06
N LEU A 259 -10.54 13.91 6.25
CA LEU A 259 -9.98 12.64 6.71
C LEU A 259 -10.95 11.45 6.60
N ALA A 260 -12.14 11.64 6.04
CA ALA A 260 -13.12 10.57 5.91
C ALA A 260 -12.72 9.53 4.86
N ILE A 261 -13.03 8.27 5.15
CA ILE A 261 -12.91 7.17 4.18
C ILE A 261 -14.05 7.30 3.18
N LEU A 262 -13.73 7.45 1.90
CA LEU A 262 -14.70 7.46 0.82
C LEU A 262 -14.63 6.16 0.02
N PRO A 263 -15.78 5.54 -0.31
CA PRO A 263 -15.79 4.37 -1.19
C PRO A 263 -15.23 4.73 -2.57
N PRO A 264 -14.58 3.79 -3.29
CA PRO A 264 -14.08 4.03 -4.64
C PRO A 264 -15.22 4.30 -5.62
N GLU A 265 -14.91 5.02 -6.70
CA GLU A 265 -15.79 5.19 -7.87
C GLU A 265 -15.27 4.48 -9.11
N ASP A 266 -14.01 4.07 -9.07
CA ASP A 266 -13.34 3.27 -10.08
C ASP A 266 -12.30 2.36 -9.40
N GLN A 267 -11.68 1.49 -10.18
CA GLN A 267 -10.61 0.61 -9.73
C GLN A 267 -9.39 0.83 -10.63
N LEU A 268 -8.24 1.05 -10.04
CA LEU A 268 -7.06 1.51 -10.75
C LEU A 268 -5.78 0.86 -10.21
N VAL A 269 -4.91 0.43 -11.14
CA VAL A 269 -3.52 0.10 -10.85
C VAL A 269 -2.61 1.09 -11.56
N MET A 270 -1.59 1.56 -10.86
CA MET A 270 -0.52 2.39 -11.44
C MET A 270 0.84 1.78 -11.17
N LYS A 271 1.75 1.97 -12.12
CA LYS A 271 3.18 1.76 -11.97
C LYS A 271 3.87 3.12 -11.92
N LEU A 272 4.68 3.35 -10.90
CA LEU A 272 5.42 4.60 -10.69
C LEU A 272 6.91 4.33 -10.65
N SER A 273 7.70 5.25 -11.19
CA SER A 273 9.14 5.25 -10.96
C SER A 273 9.47 5.63 -9.51
N ARG A 274 10.71 5.41 -9.10
CA ARG A 274 11.23 5.89 -7.79
C ARG A 274 11.18 7.40 -7.59
N LYS A 275 10.88 8.18 -8.63
CA LYS A 275 10.71 9.63 -8.58
C LYS A 275 9.24 10.06 -8.58
N GLY A 276 8.29 9.11 -8.61
CA GLY A 276 6.86 9.38 -8.66
C GLY A 276 6.32 9.67 -10.06
N THR A 277 7.12 9.45 -11.11
CA THR A 277 6.64 9.55 -12.50
C THR A 277 5.72 8.37 -12.80
N VAL A 278 4.54 8.63 -13.35
CA VAL A 278 3.62 7.58 -13.81
C VAL A 278 4.19 6.91 -15.05
N LEU A 279 4.51 5.62 -14.95
CA LEU A 279 5.04 4.78 -16.03
C LEU A 279 3.95 3.99 -16.73
N LEU A 280 2.87 3.64 -16.00
CA LEU A 280 1.75 2.86 -16.51
C LEU A 280 0.50 3.19 -15.71
N ARG A 281 -0.66 3.16 -16.38
CA ARG A 281 -1.97 3.28 -15.78
C ARG A 281 -2.89 2.21 -16.34
N VAL A 282 -3.45 1.38 -15.46
CA VAL A 282 -4.34 0.27 -15.82
C VAL A 282 -5.68 0.49 -15.13
N PRO A 283 -6.67 1.05 -15.84
CA PRO A 283 -8.04 1.08 -15.35
C PRO A 283 -8.61 -0.34 -15.34
N LEU A 284 -9.34 -0.69 -14.29
CA LEU A 284 -9.96 -1.99 -14.11
C LEU A 284 -11.48 -1.83 -14.05
N GLN A 285 -12.18 -2.87 -14.48
CA GLN A 285 -13.64 -2.88 -14.45
C GLN A 285 -14.14 -2.90 -13.01
N MET A 286 -14.98 -1.93 -12.65
CA MET A 286 -15.61 -1.87 -11.33
C MET A 286 -17.00 -2.51 -11.37
N THR A 287 -17.37 -3.16 -10.25
CA THR A 287 -18.73 -3.63 -9.98
C THR A 287 -19.14 -3.25 -8.56
N THR A 288 -20.42 -3.11 -8.32
CA THR A 288 -21.01 -3.02 -6.97
C THR A 288 -21.71 -4.33 -6.56
N ASP A 289 -21.76 -5.30 -7.49
CA ASP A 289 -22.29 -6.63 -7.21
C ASP A 289 -21.26 -7.44 -6.41
N PRO A 290 -21.56 -7.89 -5.19
CA PRO A 290 -20.65 -8.72 -4.40
C PRO A 290 -20.22 -10.02 -5.10
N LEU A 291 -21.07 -10.54 -6.00
CA LEU A 291 -20.78 -11.73 -6.80
C LEU A 291 -20.17 -11.42 -8.16
N GLY A 292 -19.95 -10.17 -8.51
CA GLY A 292 -19.53 -9.65 -9.81
C GLY A 292 -18.73 -10.62 -10.70
N LYS A 293 -18.69 -10.38 -11.99
CA LYS A 293 -18.03 -11.27 -12.95
C LYS A 293 -16.52 -11.33 -12.77
N GLN A 294 -15.90 -12.36 -13.32
CA GLN A 294 -14.44 -12.44 -13.44
C GLN A 294 -13.89 -11.19 -14.18
N GLY A 295 -12.83 -10.59 -13.63
CA GLY A 295 -12.25 -9.34 -14.13
C GLY A 295 -12.87 -8.07 -13.56
N GLU A 296 -14.04 -8.14 -12.93
CA GLU A 296 -14.64 -7.02 -12.21
C GLU A 296 -14.15 -6.99 -10.75
N LEU A 297 -13.98 -5.81 -10.18
CA LEU A 297 -13.55 -5.59 -8.81
C LEU A 297 -14.52 -4.64 -8.10
N ASN A 298 -14.87 -4.95 -6.86
CA ASN A 298 -15.71 -4.09 -6.04
C ASN A 298 -14.85 -3.07 -5.25
N TRP A 299 -13.83 -3.58 -4.56
CA TRP A 299 -12.95 -2.75 -3.75
C TRP A 299 -11.56 -3.38 -3.68
N ILE A 300 -10.72 -3.03 -4.68
CA ILE A 300 -9.31 -3.50 -4.72
C ILE A 300 -8.56 -3.09 -3.46
N HIS A 301 -7.85 -4.03 -2.82
CA HIS A 301 -7.17 -3.74 -1.57
C HIS A 301 -5.69 -4.11 -1.59
N GLY A 302 -5.33 -5.30 -2.03
CA GLY A 302 -3.97 -5.78 -2.13
C GLY A 302 -3.51 -5.97 -3.57
N ILE A 303 -2.21 -5.85 -3.79
CA ILE A 303 -1.55 -6.03 -5.09
C ILE A 303 -0.23 -6.77 -4.91
N ALA A 304 0.04 -7.72 -5.79
CA ALA A 304 1.35 -8.37 -5.96
C ALA A 304 1.59 -8.72 -7.42
N LEU A 305 2.85 -8.92 -7.79
CA LEU A 305 3.25 -9.35 -9.13
C LEU A 305 4.15 -10.58 -9.06
N ASP A 306 3.98 -11.50 -10.03
CA ASP A 306 4.93 -12.57 -10.26
C ASP A 306 6.12 -12.11 -11.12
N SER A 307 7.09 -13.00 -11.37
CA SER A 307 8.30 -12.72 -12.14
C SER A 307 8.02 -12.39 -13.62
N GLN A 308 6.84 -12.78 -14.14
CA GLN A 308 6.40 -12.50 -15.51
C GLN A 308 5.64 -11.17 -15.61
N GLY A 309 5.34 -10.53 -14.46
CA GLY A 309 4.62 -9.27 -14.39
C GLY A 309 3.10 -9.43 -14.47
N ASN A 310 2.57 -10.62 -14.21
CA ASN A 310 1.13 -10.80 -14.00
C ASN A 310 0.73 -10.16 -12.68
N LEU A 311 -0.46 -9.55 -12.64
CA LEU A 311 -1.00 -8.92 -11.44
C LEU A 311 -1.88 -9.90 -10.67
N TYR A 312 -1.70 -9.92 -9.35
CA TYR A 312 -2.58 -10.59 -8.41
C TYR A 312 -3.23 -9.51 -7.54
N LEU A 313 -4.54 -9.42 -7.62
CA LEU A 313 -5.33 -8.38 -6.96
C LEU A 313 -6.32 -9.01 -6.01
N THR A 314 -6.42 -8.46 -4.80
CA THR A 314 -7.42 -8.86 -3.82
C THR A 314 -8.52 -7.83 -3.70
N ASP A 315 -9.74 -8.32 -3.56
CA ASP A 315 -10.97 -7.55 -3.52
C ASP A 315 -11.66 -7.78 -2.17
N ILE A 316 -11.66 -6.74 -1.33
CA ILE A 316 -12.17 -6.89 0.03
C ILE A 316 -13.69 -6.99 0.09
N GLN A 317 -14.41 -6.28 -0.79
CA GLN A 317 -15.86 -6.33 -0.88
C GLN A 317 -16.36 -7.37 -1.88
N GLY A 318 -15.54 -7.73 -2.86
CA GLY A 318 -15.82 -8.80 -3.81
C GLY A 318 -15.45 -10.18 -3.26
N HIS A 319 -14.89 -10.28 -2.05
CA HIS A 319 -14.57 -11.54 -1.35
C HIS A 319 -13.77 -12.52 -2.22
N ARG A 320 -12.70 -12.04 -2.88
CA ARG A 320 -11.92 -12.86 -3.82
C ARG A 320 -10.51 -12.33 -4.07
N ALA A 321 -9.69 -13.19 -4.67
CA ALA A 321 -8.45 -12.81 -5.33
C ALA A 321 -8.54 -13.17 -6.82
N GLN A 322 -7.94 -12.35 -7.69
CA GLN A 322 -7.96 -12.55 -9.13
C GLN A 322 -6.56 -12.35 -9.72
N LYS A 323 -6.25 -13.12 -10.76
CA LYS A 323 -5.03 -12.97 -11.55
C LYS A 323 -5.35 -12.27 -12.86
N PHE A 324 -4.53 -11.29 -13.21
CA PHE A 324 -4.58 -10.56 -14.47
C PHE A 324 -3.28 -10.81 -15.23
N VAL A 325 -3.37 -11.49 -16.35
CA VAL A 325 -2.23 -11.87 -17.19
C VAL A 325 -1.81 -10.70 -18.06
N ARG A 326 -0.54 -10.35 -17.97
CA ARG A 326 0.05 -9.32 -18.82
C ARG A 326 0.05 -9.80 -20.28
N GLN A 327 -0.49 -9.00 -21.16
CA GLN A 327 -0.45 -9.22 -22.61
C GLN A 327 0.86 -8.65 -23.19
N PRO A 328 1.36 -9.25 -24.27
CA PRO A 328 2.58 -8.79 -24.98
C PRO A 328 2.53 -7.33 -25.41
#